data_83b3d7efa1cb86228234f38da245f618
#
_entry.id   83b3d7efa1cb86228234f38da245f618
#
_cell.length_a   1.000
_cell.length_b   1.000
_cell.length_c   1.000
_cell.angle_alpha   90.00
_cell.angle_beta   90.00
_cell.angle_gamma   90.00
#
_symmetry.space_group_name_H-M   'P 1'
#
loop_
_entity.id
_entity.type
_entity.pdbx_description
1 polymer ?
#
loop_
_entity_poly.entity_id
_entity_poly.type
_entity_poly.pdbx_seq_one_letter_code
_entity_poly.pdbx_strand_id
1 'polypeptide(L)'
;PFHIGHLASTVIGHSLKMIHAFSGYNCVGINHLGDWGTQFGKQILAYKLWGDKETVERGGVDELVRLYVKFHAEAENDDSLNTRAREEFTKLEHGDEENTALWRWFVKISLDECNRTYDKLGITFDSYAGESFYTDKMPEQVEKLKESGLLKVDNGASIVDLSEYNMPPCLILKSDGSTLYPTRDIAAAVYRDRTYHFDKCIYVTASQQCLHFAQWFKVVELMGYDFYDKLVHVPYGMVSIDGAKLATRTGNVILIRDLIDAAVEKVAAVIDEKNPDLENREQVAQDVGVGAIVFHYLLNSRIKDTNFIMDDALSFDGSTGPYAQYTYARTCSLIEKAGDIKNANVTITEPSEAALMKTLSRFEEVVDAALRDYEPSTITRYIIDVCVSFNRFYQDCKILGAENDDVRASRVSLVKATNTVLANALPLICMKTPKKI
;
A
#
# COMPACT_ATOMS: atom_id res chain seq x y z
N PRO A 1 7.64 -13.46 2.85
CA PRO A 1 7.85 -12.91 1.50
C PRO A 1 6.82 -11.82 1.18
N PHE A 2 7.26 -10.78 0.46
CA PHE A 2 6.39 -9.69 0.03
C PHE A 2 5.69 -10.06 -1.28
N HIS A 3 4.42 -10.42 -1.20
CA HIS A 3 3.62 -10.87 -2.35
C HIS A 3 2.57 -9.84 -2.75
N ILE A 4 1.92 -10.03 -3.89
CA ILE A 4 0.96 -9.07 -4.45
C ILE A 4 -0.20 -8.71 -3.50
N GLY A 5 -0.59 -9.60 -2.60
CA GLY A 5 -1.59 -9.29 -1.57
C GLY A 5 -1.15 -8.18 -0.61
N HIS A 6 0.17 -7.99 -0.39
CA HIS A 6 0.72 -6.89 0.40
C HIS A 6 0.79 -5.58 -0.41
N LEU A 7 0.82 -5.65 -1.75
CA LEU A 7 0.83 -4.46 -2.59
C LEU A 7 -0.39 -3.59 -2.30
N ALA A 8 -1.54 -4.21 -2.10
CA ALA A 8 -2.81 -3.54 -1.83
C ALA A 8 -2.72 -2.56 -0.65
N SER A 9 -2.43 -3.10 0.55
CA SER A 9 -2.30 -2.27 1.75
C SER A 9 -1.23 -1.20 1.58
N THR A 10 -0.13 -1.53 0.91
CA THR A 10 1.01 -0.63 0.71
C THR A 10 0.65 0.55 -0.19
N VAL A 11 0.11 0.31 -1.39
CA VAL A 11 -0.17 1.40 -2.35
C VAL A 11 -1.40 2.21 -1.95
N ILE A 12 -2.45 1.58 -1.42
CA ILE A 12 -3.62 2.29 -0.90
C ILE A 12 -3.21 3.15 0.29
N GLY A 13 -2.48 2.56 1.26
CA GLY A 13 -2.02 3.27 2.46
C GLY A 13 -1.14 4.46 2.12
N HIS A 14 -0.18 4.29 1.22
CA HIS A 14 0.70 5.39 0.80
C HIS A 14 -0.06 6.45 0.00
N SER A 15 -0.95 6.07 -0.91
CA SER A 15 -1.79 7.02 -1.64
C SER A 15 -2.64 7.86 -0.68
N LEU A 16 -3.28 7.25 0.32
CA LEU A 16 -4.03 7.97 1.34
C LEU A 16 -3.12 8.93 2.13
N LYS A 17 -1.89 8.50 2.51
CA LYS A 17 -0.90 9.39 3.14
C LYS A 17 -0.61 10.60 2.26
N MET A 18 -0.39 10.40 0.97
CA MET A 18 -0.07 11.47 0.03
C MET A 18 -1.26 12.42 -0.18
N ILE A 19 -2.49 11.91 -0.29
CA ILE A 19 -3.71 12.71 -0.43
C ILE A 19 -3.92 13.58 0.83
N HIS A 20 -3.79 13.00 2.03
CA HIS A 20 -3.91 13.76 3.27
C HIS A 20 -2.80 14.81 3.41
N ALA A 21 -1.55 14.46 3.09
CA ALA A 21 -0.42 15.40 3.14
C ALA A 21 -0.60 16.56 2.14
N PHE A 22 -1.09 16.28 0.93
CA PHE A 22 -1.41 17.30 -0.08
C PHE A 22 -2.50 18.26 0.41
N SER A 23 -3.47 17.74 1.18
CA SER A 23 -4.54 18.53 1.80
C SER A 23 -4.11 19.25 3.09
N GLY A 24 -2.81 19.23 3.45
CA GLY A 24 -2.24 19.99 4.55
C GLY A 24 -2.16 19.26 5.89
N TYR A 25 -2.48 17.97 5.96
CA TYR A 25 -2.32 17.20 7.18
C TYR A 25 -0.88 16.76 7.41
N ASN A 26 -0.46 16.72 8.68
CA ASN A 26 0.79 16.08 9.09
C ASN A 26 0.57 14.56 9.18
N CYS A 27 1.19 13.80 8.30
CA CYS A 27 0.94 12.37 8.16
C CYS A 27 2.11 11.54 8.67
N VAL A 28 1.85 10.56 9.54
CA VAL A 28 2.81 9.56 10.00
C VAL A 28 2.46 8.21 9.38
N GLY A 29 3.31 7.73 8.47
CA GLY A 29 3.18 6.40 7.86
C GLY A 29 3.81 5.33 8.74
N ILE A 30 3.00 4.38 9.22
CA ILE A 30 3.46 3.28 10.06
C ILE A 30 3.40 1.97 9.27
N ASN A 31 4.53 1.30 9.15
CA ASN A 31 4.59 -0.08 8.65
C ASN A 31 4.36 -1.03 9.83
N HIS A 32 3.11 -1.46 10.00
CA HIS A 32 2.71 -2.38 11.06
C HIS A 32 2.92 -3.82 10.62
N LEU A 33 4.14 -4.31 10.76
CA LEU A 33 4.53 -5.66 10.34
C LEU A 33 4.04 -6.72 11.32
N GLY A 34 3.62 -7.88 10.79
CA GLY A 34 3.34 -9.08 11.56
C GLY A 34 4.63 -9.80 11.95
N ASP A 35 5.45 -9.16 12.76
CA ASP A 35 6.78 -9.64 13.17
C ASP A 35 6.75 -10.43 14.48
N TRP A 36 5.55 -10.84 14.95
CA TRP A 36 5.36 -11.60 16.18
C TRP A 36 4.29 -12.67 16.02
N GLY A 37 4.47 -13.81 16.69
CA GLY A 37 3.49 -14.89 16.68
C GLY A 37 4.09 -16.28 16.49
N THR A 38 3.25 -17.30 16.58
CA THR A 38 3.65 -18.73 16.53
C THR A 38 4.33 -19.12 15.23
N GLN A 39 4.16 -18.38 14.14
CA GLN A 39 4.89 -18.58 12.89
C GLN A 39 6.40 -18.41 13.06
N PHE A 40 6.87 -17.55 13.99
CA PHE A 40 8.29 -17.42 14.29
C PHE A 40 8.81 -18.62 15.06
N GLY A 41 8.01 -19.24 15.93
CA GLY A 41 8.40 -20.52 16.55
C GLY A 41 8.62 -21.62 15.51
N LYS A 42 7.76 -21.70 14.48
CA LYS A 42 7.94 -22.62 13.35
C LYS A 42 9.20 -22.31 12.55
N GLN A 43 9.47 -21.04 12.27
CA GLN A 43 10.65 -20.62 11.51
C GLN A 43 11.94 -20.88 12.28
N ILE A 44 11.96 -20.60 13.60
CA ILE A 44 13.10 -20.88 14.48
C ILE A 44 13.37 -22.38 14.53
N LEU A 45 12.33 -23.19 14.75
CA LEU A 45 12.49 -24.66 14.77
C LEU A 45 12.97 -25.20 13.42
N ALA A 46 12.39 -24.73 12.31
CA ALA A 46 12.82 -25.12 10.97
C ALA A 46 14.30 -24.82 10.72
N TYR A 47 14.76 -23.63 11.14
CA TYR A 47 16.16 -23.25 11.04
C TYR A 47 17.05 -24.14 11.92
N LYS A 48 16.69 -24.40 13.17
CA LYS A 48 17.45 -25.28 14.07
C LYS A 48 17.57 -26.71 13.56
N LEU A 49 16.57 -27.21 12.85
CA LEU A 49 16.56 -28.58 12.32
C LEU A 49 17.28 -28.71 10.97
N TRP A 50 17.12 -27.75 10.09
CA TRP A 50 17.50 -27.89 8.67
C TRP A 50 18.20 -26.65 8.09
N GLY A 51 18.34 -25.59 8.86
CA GLY A 51 18.95 -24.35 8.40
C GLY A 51 20.48 -24.38 8.51
N ASP A 52 21.09 -23.58 7.66
CA ASP A 52 22.51 -23.29 7.67
C ASP A 52 22.72 -21.79 7.51
N LYS A 53 23.59 -21.21 8.32
CA LYS A 53 23.80 -19.76 8.38
C LYS A 53 24.26 -19.18 7.06
N GLU A 54 25.26 -19.80 6.41
CA GLU A 54 25.82 -19.33 5.12
C GLU A 54 24.75 -19.40 4.02
N THR A 55 23.93 -20.46 4.04
CA THR A 55 22.85 -20.63 3.07
C THR A 55 21.77 -19.58 3.25
N VAL A 56 21.39 -19.24 4.50
CA VAL A 56 20.40 -18.17 4.78
C VAL A 56 20.99 -16.79 4.45
N GLU A 57 22.26 -16.51 4.75
CA GLU A 57 22.90 -15.24 4.41
C GLU A 57 22.96 -15.03 2.89
N ARG A 58 23.20 -16.08 2.12
CA ARG A 58 23.21 -16.02 0.63
C ARG A 58 21.82 -16.00 0.02
N GLY A 59 20.88 -16.81 0.54
CA GLY A 59 19.56 -17.00 -0.03
C GLY A 59 18.50 -16.02 0.51
N GLY A 60 18.80 -15.33 1.62
CA GLY A 60 17.91 -14.34 2.22
C GLY A 60 16.51 -14.87 2.52
N VAL A 61 15.50 -14.10 2.12
CA VAL A 61 14.08 -14.45 2.34
C VAL A 61 13.69 -15.75 1.63
N ASP A 62 14.25 -16.05 0.47
CA ASP A 62 13.89 -17.26 -0.29
C ASP A 62 14.27 -18.53 0.47
N GLU A 63 15.40 -18.52 1.14
CA GLU A 63 15.81 -19.65 1.99
C GLU A 63 14.93 -19.74 3.26
N LEU A 64 14.56 -18.62 3.86
CA LEU A 64 13.60 -18.63 4.99
C LEU A 64 12.25 -19.19 4.57
N VAL A 65 11.76 -18.84 3.37
CA VAL A 65 10.51 -19.40 2.81
C VAL A 65 10.66 -20.90 2.55
N ARG A 66 11.77 -21.34 1.97
CA ARG A 66 12.03 -22.76 1.73
C ARG A 66 11.98 -23.57 3.03
N LEU A 67 12.62 -23.08 4.09
CA LEU A 67 12.57 -23.70 5.41
C LEU A 67 11.15 -23.75 5.98
N TYR A 68 10.40 -22.66 5.83
CA TYR A 68 9.02 -22.59 6.30
C TYR A 68 8.08 -23.57 5.57
N VAL A 69 8.19 -23.67 4.24
CA VAL A 69 7.44 -24.61 3.44
C VAL A 69 7.79 -26.06 3.82
N LYS A 70 9.10 -26.33 3.98
CA LYS A 70 9.55 -27.65 4.45
C LYS A 70 8.97 -27.99 5.81
N PHE A 71 8.95 -27.03 6.75
CA PHE A 71 8.34 -27.25 8.06
C PHE A 71 6.89 -27.72 7.96
N HIS A 72 6.10 -27.05 7.11
CA HIS A 72 4.69 -27.40 6.93
C HIS A 72 4.51 -28.81 6.32
N ALA A 73 5.31 -29.15 5.33
CA ALA A 73 5.26 -30.46 4.70
C ALA A 73 5.64 -31.60 5.67
N GLU A 74 6.67 -31.39 6.49
CA GLU A 74 7.08 -32.39 7.50
C GLU A 74 6.05 -32.48 8.65
N ALA A 75 5.46 -31.35 9.05
CA ALA A 75 4.45 -31.31 10.12
C ALA A 75 3.11 -31.97 9.74
N GLU A 76 2.83 -32.20 8.46
CA GLU A 76 1.69 -33.03 8.02
C GLU A 76 1.87 -34.50 8.42
N ASN A 77 3.13 -34.96 8.51
CA ASN A 77 3.46 -36.34 8.86
C ASN A 77 3.88 -36.52 10.33
N ASP A 78 4.29 -35.43 11.00
CA ASP A 78 4.73 -35.44 12.38
C ASP A 78 4.17 -34.22 13.15
N ASP A 79 3.01 -34.40 13.81
CA ASP A 79 2.36 -33.33 14.61
C ASP A 79 3.19 -32.88 15.81
N SER A 80 4.20 -33.66 16.26
CA SER A 80 5.10 -33.23 17.32
C SER A 80 5.90 -31.97 16.98
N LEU A 81 6.11 -31.70 15.68
CA LEU A 81 6.77 -30.50 15.19
C LEU A 81 5.97 -29.23 15.55
N ASN A 82 4.64 -29.28 15.47
CA ASN A 82 3.80 -28.15 15.87
C ASN A 82 3.90 -27.86 17.38
N THR A 83 4.01 -28.89 18.21
CA THR A 83 4.20 -28.72 19.65
C THR A 83 5.57 -28.10 19.95
N ARG A 84 6.64 -28.64 19.36
CA ARG A 84 8.01 -28.10 19.51
C ARG A 84 8.12 -26.65 19.01
N ALA A 85 7.43 -26.31 17.92
CA ALA A 85 7.39 -24.95 17.41
C ALA A 85 6.71 -23.97 18.40
N ARG A 86 5.66 -24.40 19.09
CA ARG A 86 5.04 -23.61 20.18
C ARG A 86 6.01 -23.42 21.33
N GLU A 87 6.77 -24.45 21.72
CA GLU A 87 7.81 -24.36 22.75
C GLU A 87 8.91 -23.36 22.37
N GLU A 88 9.36 -23.36 21.11
CA GLU A 88 10.35 -22.37 20.64
C GLU A 88 9.76 -20.94 20.67
N PHE A 89 8.48 -20.77 20.33
CA PHE A 89 7.84 -19.46 20.45
C PHE A 89 7.67 -19.03 21.92
N THR A 90 7.32 -19.94 22.82
CA THR A 90 7.27 -19.66 24.26
C THR A 90 8.63 -19.24 24.83
N LYS A 91 9.74 -19.88 24.40
CA LYS A 91 11.09 -19.45 24.76
C LYS A 91 11.36 -18.01 24.27
N LEU A 92 10.97 -17.69 23.03
CA LEU A 92 11.10 -16.34 22.47
C LEU A 92 10.32 -15.30 23.32
N GLU A 93 9.09 -15.62 23.70
CA GLU A 93 8.25 -14.76 24.57
C GLU A 93 8.89 -14.52 25.96
N HIS A 94 9.64 -15.48 26.47
CA HIS A 94 10.36 -15.36 27.74
C HIS A 94 11.78 -14.79 27.60
N GLY A 95 12.14 -14.33 26.39
CA GLY A 95 13.40 -13.63 26.16
C GLY A 95 14.64 -14.56 26.08
N ASP A 96 14.47 -15.83 25.69
CA ASP A 96 15.60 -16.72 25.40
C ASP A 96 16.56 -16.06 24.41
N GLU A 97 17.84 -16.02 24.76
CA GLU A 97 18.85 -15.26 24.01
C GLU A 97 19.05 -15.78 22.59
N GLU A 98 19.08 -17.11 22.40
CA GLU A 98 19.26 -17.73 21.10
C GLU A 98 18.06 -17.45 20.19
N ASN A 99 16.85 -17.69 20.69
CA ASN A 99 15.62 -17.50 19.92
C ASN A 99 15.39 -16.02 19.60
N THR A 100 15.74 -15.12 20.53
CA THR A 100 15.67 -13.67 20.30
C THR A 100 16.67 -13.22 19.23
N ALA A 101 17.90 -13.76 19.24
CA ALA A 101 18.90 -13.46 18.21
C ALA A 101 18.45 -13.96 16.82
N LEU A 102 17.93 -15.19 16.73
CA LEU A 102 17.40 -15.76 15.50
C LEU A 102 16.22 -14.95 14.97
N TRP A 103 15.27 -14.61 15.84
CA TRP A 103 14.10 -13.81 15.48
C TRP A 103 14.51 -12.43 14.92
N ARG A 104 15.41 -11.71 15.60
CA ARG A 104 15.91 -10.41 15.11
C ARG A 104 16.58 -10.53 13.76
N TRP A 105 17.35 -11.59 13.56
CA TRP A 105 18.02 -11.83 12.28
C TRP A 105 17.02 -12.10 11.14
N PHE A 106 16.00 -12.95 11.38
CA PHE A 106 14.96 -13.24 10.39
C PHE A 106 14.11 -12.01 10.06
N VAL A 107 13.76 -11.21 11.06
CA VAL A 107 13.04 -9.94 10.88
C VAL A 107 13.89 -8.98 10.05
N LYS A 108 15.19 -8.86 10.35
CA LYS A 108 16.09 -8.00 9.57
C LYS A 108 16.18 -8.42 8.11
N ILE A 109 16.38 -9.71 7.82
CA ILE A 109 16.42 -10.23 6.43
C ILE A 109 15.11 -9.90 5.71
N SER A 110 13.97 -10.10 6.38
CA SER A 110 12.66 -9.83 5.80
C SER A 110 12.43 -8.34 5.53
N LEU A 111 12.85 -7.47 6.45
CA LEU A 111 12.76 -6.02 6.30
C LEU A 111 13.66 -5.49 5.19
N ASP A 112 14.89 -6.00 5.08
CA ASP A 112 15.82 -5.60 4.02
C ASP A 112 15.22 -5.91 2.62
N GLU A 113 14.52 -7.04 2.46
CA GLU A 113 13.82 -7.38 1.22
C GLU A 113 12.59 -6.50 0.98
N CYS A 114 11.77 -6.27 2.02
CA CYS A 114 10.62 -5.36 1.91
C CYS A 114 11.05 -3.95 1.52
N ASN A 115 12.13 -3.44 2.12
CA ASN A 115 12.63 -2.10 1.84
C ASN A 115 13.09 -1.95 0.39
N ARG A 116 13.75 -2.97 -0.20
CA ARG A 116 14.09 -2.93 -1.64
C ARG A 116 12.84 -2.79 -2.52
N THR A 117 11.75 -3.44 -2.14
CA THR A 117 10.48 -3.32 -2.85
C THR A 117 9.84 -1.94 -2.62
N TYR A 118 9.85 -1.42 -1.39
CA TYR A 118 9.37 -0.07 -1.09
C TYR A 118 10.16 1.00 -1.84
N ASP A 119 11.48 0.86 -1.95
CA ASP A 119 12.34 1.77 -2.71
C ASP A 119 11.95 1.77 -4.20
N LYS A 120 11.73 0.59 -4.82
CA LYS A 120 11.24 0.48 -6.20
C LYS A 120 9.87 1.16 -6.39
N LEU A 121 8.97 1.03 -5.41
CA LEU A 121 7.65 1.67 -5.41
C LEU A 121 7.72 3.18 -5.06
N GLY A 122 8.85 3.67 -4.57
CA GLY A 122 8.99 5.04 -4.05
C GLY A 122 8.20 5.31 -2.78
N ILE A 123 8.00 4.30 -1.95
CA ILE A 123 7.21 4.34 -0.71
C ILE A 123 8.13 4.36 0.51
N THR A 124 7.83 5.23 1.46
CA THR A 124 8.59 5.38 2.71
C THR A 124 7.67 5.37 3.92
N PHE A 125 8.21 4.88 5.04
CA PHE A 125 7.53 4.87 6.33
C PHE A 125 8.30 5.70 7.35
N ASP A 126 7.57 6.31 8.27
CA ASP A 126 8.12 7.11 9.37
C ASP A 126 8.38 6.22 10.61
N SER A 127 7.70 5.07 10.69
CA SER A 127 7.84 4.10 11.77
C SER A 127 7.70 2.66 11.26
N TYR A 128 8.49 1.76 11.84
CA TYR A 128 8.44 0.31 11.65
C TYR A 128 8.03 -0.42 12.94
N ALA A 129 7.23 0.23 13.79
CA ALA A 129 6.67 -0.38 14.99
C ALA A 129 5.64 -1.46 14.61
N GLY A 130 6.11 -2.69 14.44
CA GLY A 130 5.33 -3.89 14.16
C GLY A 130 4.64 -4.45 15.40
N GLU A 131 4.08 -5.64 15.29
CA GLU A 131 3.36 -6.31 16.37
C GLU A 131 4.22 -6.52 17.62
N SER A 132 5.51 -6.87 17.45
CA SER A 132 6.45 -7.12 18.54
C SER A 132 6.68 -5.91 19.44
N PHE A 133 6.60 -4.70 18.87
CA PHE A 133 6.79 -3.44 19.60
C PHE A 133 5.72 -3.19 20.66
N TYR A 134 4.54 -3.79 20.52
CA TYR A 134 3.42 -3.55 21.43
C TYR A 134 3.24 -4.64 22.50
N THR A 135 4.08 -5.67 22.53
CA THR A 135 3.94 -6.82 23.44
C THR A 135 3.99 -6.42 24.91
N ASP A 136 4.91 -5.53 25.29
CA ASP A 136 5.07 -5.00 26.66
C ASP A 136 3.98 -3.99 27.07
N LYS A 137 3.16 -3.54 26.12
CA LYS A 137 2.09 -2.54 26.33
C LYS A 137 0.71 -3.17 26.50
N MET A 138 0.56 -4.47 26.17
CA MET A 138 -0.70 -5.21 26.31
C MET A 138 -1.16 -5.40 27.75
N PRO A 139 -0.27 -5.70 28.74
CA PRO A 139 -0.69 -5.93 30.12
C PRO A 139 -1.47 -4.75 30.73
N GLU A 140 -1.07 -3.51 30.45
CA GLU A 140 -1.79 -2.31 30.90
C GLU A 140 -3.24 -2.31 30.41
N GLN A 141 -3.45 -2.69 29.14
CA GLN A 141 -4.80 -2.69 28.55
C GLN A 141 -5.67 -3.82 29.09
N VAL A 142 -5.07 -4.97 29.32
CA VAL A 142 -5.77 -6.10 29.97
C VAL A 142 -6.22 -5.73 31.40
N GLU A 143 -5.38 -5.07 32.15
CA GLU A 143 -5.72 -4.65 33.52
C GLU A 143 -6.84 -3.60 33.51
N LYS A 144 -6.76 -2.61 32.64
CA LYS A 144 -7.83 -1.61 32.46
C LYS A 144 -9.16 -2.27 32.09
N LEU A 145 -9.15 -3.29 31.23
CA LEU A 145 -10.36 -4.06 30.87
C LEU A 145 -10.95 -4.81 32.07
N LYS A 146 -10.09 -5.35 32.97
CA LYS A 146 -10.54 -6.00 34.22
C LYS A 146 -11.14 -4.99 35.19
N GLU A 147 -10.45 -3.88 35.44
CA GLU A 147 -10.88 -2.82 36.34
C GLU A 147 -12.23 -2.19 35.91
N SER A 148 -12.44 -2.05 34.59
CA SER A 148 -13.70 -1.53 34.03
C SER A 148 -14.87 -2.53 34.09
N GLY A 149 -14.62 -3.79 34.48
CA GLY A 149 -15.63 -4.84 34.53
C GLY A 149 -16.12 -5.31 33.15
N LEU A 150 -15.43 -4.96 32.08
CA LEU A 150 -15.78 -5.35 30.72
C LEU A 150 -15.40 -6.80 30.39
N LEU A 151 -14.37 -7.35 31.07
CA LEU A 151 -13.94 -8.73 30.85
C LEU A 151 -14.90 -9.72 31.49
N LYS A 152 -15.36 -10.67 30.69
CA LYS A 152 -16.13 -11.86 31.13
C LYS A 152 -15.35 -13.12 30.75
N VAL A 153 -15.52 -14.18 31.52
CA VAL A 153 -14.95 -15.51 31.18
C VAL A 153 -16.04 -16.32 30.47
N ASP A 154 -15.74 -16.75 29.26
CA ASP A 154 -16.61 -17.65 28.48
C ASP A 154 -15.77 -18.82 27.96
N ASN A 155 -16.18 -20.06 28.28
CA ASN A 155 -15.46 -21.29 27.92
C ASN A 155 -13.94 -21.26 28.24
N GLY A 156 -13.57 -20.59 29.34
CA GLY A 156 -12.20 -20.42 29.78
C GLY A 156 -11.43 -19.27 29.12
N ALA A 157 -11.93 -18.65 28.06
CA ALA A 157 -11.35 -17.47 27.44
C ALA A 157 -11.87 -16.19 28.05
N SER A 158 -11.07 -15.13 28.06
CA SER A 158 -11.54 -13.79 28.47
C SER A 158 -12.04 -13.02 27.25
N ILE A 159 -13.28 -12.56 27.34
CA ILE A 159 -13.99 -11.86 26.26
C ILE A 159 -14.55 -10.52 26.72
N VAL A 160 -14.80 -9.62 25.79
CA VAL A 160 -15.74 -8.51 25.95
C VAL A 160 -17.03 -8.85 25.18
N ASP A 161 -18.15 -8.87 25.91
CA ASP A 161 -19.45 -9.15 25.33
C ASP A 161 -19.94 -7.95 24.51
N LEU A 162 -20.21 -8.17 23.23
CA LEU A 162 -20.67 -7.15 22.28
C LEU A 162 -22.08 -7.45 21.75
N SER A 163 -22.84 -8.33 22.42
CA SER A 163 -24.19 -8.76 21.98
C SER A 163 -25.18 -7.59 21.88
N GLU A 164 -25.09 -6.59 22.77
CA GLU A 164 -25.91 -5.36 22.73
C GLU A 164 -25.66 -4.54 21.43
N TYR A 165 -24.53 -4.73 20.78
CA TYR A 165 -24.15 -4.06 19.53
C TYR A 165 -24.30 -4.94 18.29
N ASN A 166 -25.03 -6.08 18.42
CA ASN A 166 -25.23 -7.07 17.35
C ASN A 166 -23.91 -7.62 16.78
N MET A 167 -22.89 -7.77 17.61
CA MET A 167 -21.60 -8.35 17.24
C MET A 167 -21.30 -9.56 18.12
N PRO A 168 -20.56 -10.56 17.56
CA PRO A 168 -19.96 -11.63 18.37
C PRO A 168 -19.02 -11.05 19.43
N PRO A 169 -18.75 -11.77 20.53
CA PRO A 169 -17.84 -11.30 21.57
C PRO A 169 -16.43 -11.08 21.02
N CYS A 170 -15.75 -10.05 21.54
CA CYS A 170 -14.35 -9.77 21.23
C CYS A 170 -13.46 -10.59 22.17
N LEU A 171 -12.64 -11.49 21.60
CA LEU A 171 -11.71 -12.33 22.35
C LEU A 171 -10.46 -11.53 22.73
N ILE A 172 -10.18 -11.42 24.03
CA ILE A 172 -9.03 -10.67 24.57
C ILE A 172 -7.89 -11.59 24.99
N LEU A 173 -8.21 -12.63 25.78
CA LEU A 173 -7.23 -13.63 26.25
C LEU A 173 -7.75 -15.03 25.94
N LYS A 174 -6.83 -15.92 25.58
CA LYS A 174 -7.12 -17.36 25.50
C LYS A 174 -7.29 -17.98 26.90
N SER A 175 -7.72 -19.24 26.95
CA SER A 175 -7.87 -20.01 28.18
C SER A 175 -6.54 -20.21 28.95
N ASP A 176 -5.41 -20.16 28.27
CA ASP A 176 -4.07 -20.22 28.87
C ASP A 176 -3.56 -18.85 29.33
N GLY A 177 -4.38 -17.79 29.22
CA GLY A 177 -4.03 -16.42 29.58
C GLY A 177 -3.22 -15.66 28.55
N SER A 178 -2.84 -16.27 27.43
CA SER A 178 -2.12 -15.59 26.35
C SER A 178 -3.03 -14.58 25.62
N THR A 179 -2.43 -13.46 25.20
CA THR A 179 -3.13 -12.39 24.47
C THR A 179 -3.47 -12.76 23.04
N LEU A 180 -4.51 -12.13 22.51
CA LEU A 180 -4.96 -12.26 21.14
C LEU A 180 -4.75 -10.96 20.34
N TYR A 181 -5.01 -11.00 19.02
CA TYR A 181 -4.85 -9.84 18.14
C TYR A 181 -5.56 -8.57 18.63
N PRO A 182 -6.83 -8.60 19.11
CA PRO A 182 -7.50 -7.38 19.59
C PRO A 182 -6.76 -6.69 20.73
N THR A 183 -6.17 -7.43 21.65
CA THR A 183 -5.40 -6.86 22.78
C THR A 183 -4.21 -6.06 22.29
N ARG A 184 -3.52 -6.57 21.26
CA ARG A 184 -2.37 -5.91 20.65
C ARG A 184 -2.79 -4.65 19.88
N ASP A 185 -3.89 -4.74 19.12
CA ASP A 185 -4.41 -3.61 18.35
C ASP A 185 -4.88 -2.47 19.27
N ILE A 186 -5.54 -2.80 20.39
CA ILE A 186 -5.91 -1.81 21.42
C ILE A 186 -4.66 -1.15 22.00
N ALA A 187 -3.65 -1.94 22.39
CA ALA A 187 -2.40 -1.41 22.92
C ALA A 187 -1.67 -0.51 21.91
N ALA A 188 -1.69 -0.90 20.63
CA ALA A 188 -1.12 -0.09 19.55
C ALA A 188 -1.88 1.23 19.35
N ALA A 189 -3.21 1.21 19.39
CA ALA A 189 -4.02 2.43 19.24
C ALA A 189 -3.77 3.41 20.40
N VAL A 190 -3.74 2.92 21.64
CA VAL A 190 -3.43 3.73 22.83
C VAL A 190 -2.02 4.31 22.76
N TYR A 191 -1.02 3.53 22.35
CA TYR A 191 0.33 4.04 22.16
C TYR A 191 0.40 5.13 21.10
N ARG A 192 -0.29 4.94 19.97
CA ARG A 192 -0.32 5.91 18.86
C ARG A 192 -1.00 7.21 19.27
N ASP A 193 -2.09 7.14 20.02
CA ASP A 193 -2.75 8.34 20.56
C ASP A 193 -1.81 9.12 21.49
N ARG A 194 -1.18 8.44 22.45
CA ARG A 194 -0.24 9.05 23.40
C ARG A 194 1.00 9.65 22.73
N THR A 195 1.44 9.06 21.62
CA THR A 195 2.69 9.44 20.95
C THR A 195 2.48 10.50 19.88
N TYR A 196 1.42 10.34 19.08
CA TYR A 196 1.20 11.17 17.89
C TYR A 196 0.06 12.18 18.06
N HIS A 197 -0.80 12.01 19.09
CA HIS A 197 -1.98 12.86 19.31
C HIS A 197 -2.81 13.03 18.03
N PHE A 198 -3.12 11.93 17.37
CA PHE A 198 -3.71 11.91 16.05
C PHE A 198 -5.14 12.48 16.00
N ASP A 199 -5.48 13.16 14.92
CA ASP A 199 -6.86 13.50 14.57
C ASP A 199 -7.58 12.31 13.93
N LYS A 200 -6.84 11.45 13.22
CA LYS A 200 -7.32 10.18 12.65
C LYS A 200 -6.21 9.12 12.66
N CYS A 201 -6.58 7.90 13.01
CA CYS A 201 -5.74 6.71 12.89
C CYS A 201 -6.37 5.76 11.86
N ILE A 202 -5.76 5.69 10.67
CA ILE A 202 -6.32 4.98 9.51
C ILE A 202 -5.64 3.63 9.38
N TYR A 203 -6.44 2.55 9.40
CA TYR A 203 -5.99 1.16 9.24
C TYR A 203 -6.39 0.65 7.88
N VAL A 204 -5.42 0.32 7.05
CA VAL A 204 -5.63 -0.18 5.68
C VAL A 204 -5.38 -1.68 5.66
N THR A 205 -6.45 -2.48 5.67
CA THR A 205 -6.36 -3.95 5.72
C THR A 205 -7.42 -4.60 4.84
N ALA A 206 -7.29 -5.93 4.60
CA ALA A 206 -8.25 -6.64 3.77
C ALA A 206 -9.66 -6.69 4.39
N SER A 207 -10.70 -6.69 3.55
CA SER A 207 -12.10 -6.66 3.94
C SER A 207 -12.52 -7.82 4.86
N GLN A 208 -11.82 -8.93 4.84
CA GLN A 208 -12.03 -10.06 5.75
C GLN A 208 -11.82 -9.68 7.23
N GLN A 209 -11.13 -8.57 7.51
CA GLN A 209 -10.89 -8.09 8.87
C GLN A 209 -11.94 -7.08 9.37
N CYS A 210 -12.98 -6.78 8.57
CA CYS A 210 -14.01 -5.79 8.95
C CYS A 210 -14.64 -6.06 10.33
N LEU A 211 -15.00 -7.31 10.62
CA LEU A 211 -15.58 -7.68 11.92
C LEU A 211 -14.58 -7.48 13.05
N HIS A 212 -13.32 -7.89 12.86
CA HIS A 212 -12.24 -7.73 13.83
C HIS A 212 -12.07 -6.23 14.20
N PHE A 213 -11.98 -5.34 13.21
CA PHE A 213 -11.85 -3.91 13.45
C PHE A 213 -13.09 -3.32 14.12
N ALA A 214 -14.29 -3.70 13.69
CA ALA A 214 -15.53 -3.25 14.35
C ALA A 214 -15.58 -3.66 15.81
N GLN A 215 -15.15 -4.87 16.16
CA GLN A 215 -15.14 -5.37 17.53
C GLN A 215 -14.18 -4.59 18.42
N TRP A 216 -12.89 -4.50 18.05
CA TRP A 216 -11.94 -3.85 18.94
C TRP A 216 -12.09 -2.32 18.98
N PHE A 217 -12.59 -1.67 17.92
CA PHE A 217 -12.98 -0.26 17.98
C PHE A 217 -14.08 -0.03 19.01
N LYS A 218 -15.10 -0.92 19.03
CA LYS A 218 -16.15 -0.86 20.04
C LYS A 218 -15.61 -1.10 21.45
N VAL A 219 -14.64 -2.00 21.61
CA VAL A 219 -13.98 -2.22 22.91
C VAL A 219 -13.25 -0.96 23.38
N VAL A 220 -12.53 -0.26 22.49
CA VAL A 220 -11.85 1.02 22.79
C VAL A 220 -12.87 2.08 23.26
N GLU A 221 -14.01 2.18 22.60
CA GLU A 221 -15.12 3.06 23.02
C GLU A 221 -15.62 2.70 24.42
N LEU A 222 -15.91 1.42 24.68
CA LEU A 222 -16.38 0.92 25.96
C LEU A 222 -15.34 1.10 27.09
N MET A 223 -14.05 1.08 26.76
CA MET A 223 -12.97 1.41 27.70
C MET A 223 -12.88 2.89 28.05
N GLY A 224 -13.70 3.75 27.40
CA GLY A 224 -13.77 5.19 27.66
C GLY A 224 -12.56 5.98 27.13
N TYR A 225 -11.95 5.55 26.04
CA TYR A 225 -10.92 6.33 25.37
C TYR A 225 -11.51 7.40 24.45
N ASP A 226 -11.09 8.65 24.60
CA ASP A 226 -11.63 9.82 23.87
C ASP A 226 -11.33 9.79 22.36
N PHE A 227 -10.35 8.98 21.93
CA PHE A 227 -9.97 8.86 20.52
C PHE A 227 -10.74 7.80 19.74
N TYR A 228 -11.76 7.15 20.34
CA TYR A 228 -12.46 6.02 19.71
C TYR A 228 -13.10 6.37 18.36
N ASP A 229 -13.62 7.60 18.21
CA ASP A 229 -14.25 8.11 16.99
C ASP A 229 -13.24 8.56 15.91
N LYS A 230 -11.95 8.59 16.25
CA LYS A 230 -10.85 8.91 15.35
C LYS A 230 -10.25 7.66 14.67
N LEU A 231 -10.69 6.47 15.07
CA LEU A 231 -10.23 5.20 14.49
C LEU A 231 -11.00 4.92 13.20
N VAL A 232 -10.27 4.71 12.10
CA VAL A 232 -10.86 4.50 10.77
C VAL A 232 -10.32 3.22 10.16
N HIS A 233 -11.20 2.27 9.84
CA HIS A 233 -10.84 1.11 9.04
C HIS A 233 -11.14 1.36 7.57
N VAL A 234 -10.12 1.24 6.72
CA VAL A 234 -10.21 1.34 5.27
C VAL A 234 -10.00 -0.05 4.66
N PRO A 235 -11.09 -0.83 4.47
CA PRO A 235 -11.01 -2.17 3.92
C PRO A 235 -10.74 -2.14 2.42
N TYR A 236 -10.05 -3.20 1.91
CA TYR A 236 -9.87 -3.41 0.48
C TYR A 236 -10.19 -4.86 0.08
N GLY A 237 -10.53 -5.05 -1.22
CA GLY A 237 -10.85 -6.34 -1.82
C GLY A 237 -9.64 -7.24 -2.01
N MET A 238 -9.88 -8.47 -2.42
CA MET A 238 -8.83 -9.46 -2.69
C MET A 238 -8.15 -9.19 -4.03
N VAL A 239 -6.90 -9.63 -4.12
CA VAL A 239 -6.12 -9.58 -5.37
C VAL A 239 -5.89 -10.99 -5.89
N SER A 240 -6.09 -11.17 -7.18
CA SER A 240 -5.71 -12.36 -7.94
C SER A 240 -4.81 -11.98 -9.12
N ILE A 241 -4.06 -12.94 -9.65
CA ILE A 241 -3.30 -12.78 -10.90
C ILE A 241 -3.79 -13.86 -11.86
N ASP A 242 -4.16 -13.46 -13.08
CA ASP A 242 -4.68 -14.36 -14.12
C ASP A 242 -5.78 -15.31 -13.59
N GLY A 243 -6.61 -14.82 -12.66
CA GLY A 243 -7.67 -15.59 -12.02
C GLY A 243 -7.23 -16.59 -10.96
N ALA A 244 -5.93 -16.74 -10.70
CA ALA A 244 -5.42 -17.64 -9.66
C ALA A 244 -5.43 -16.99 -8.28
N LYS A 245 -6.02 -17.69 -7.28
CA LYS A 245 -5.95 -17.24 -5.88
C LYS A 245 -4.57 -17.51 -5.30
N LEU A 246 -4.06 -16.51 -4.57
CA LEU A 246 -2.77 -16.60 -3.89
C LEU A 246 -2.87 -17.52 -2.66
N ALA A 247 -1.93 -18.45 -2.51
CA ALA A 247 -1.85 -19.35 -1.37
C ALA A 247 -0.42 -19.44 -0.82
N THR A 248 -0.15 -18.67 0.23
CA THR A 248 1.17 -18.59 0.87
C THR A 248 1.65 -19.90 1.50
N ARG A 249 0.74 -20.77 1.94
CA ARG A 249 1.07 -22.02 2.62
C ARG A 249 1.59 -23.11 1.69
N THR A 250 1.28 -23.05 0.40
CA THR A 250 1.67 -24.05 -0.61
C THR A 250 2.85 -23.61 -1.47
N GLY A 251 3.45 -22.44 -1.19
CA GLY A 251 4.57 -21.89 -1.97
C GLY A 251 4.19 -21.30 -3.33
N ASN A 252 2.90 -21.29 -3.69
CA ASN A 252 2.42 -20.72 -4.95
C ASN A 252 2.10 -19.23 -4.77
N VAL A 253 3.16 -18.42 -4.62
CA VAL A 253 3.04 -16.98 -4.35
C VAL A 253 3.87 -16.22 -5.38
N ILE A 254 3.22 -15.32 -6.11
CA ILE A 254 3.95 -14.39 -6.99
C ILE A 254 4.49 -13.26 -6.12
N LEU A 255 5.81 -13.15 -6.08
CA LEU A 255 6.51 -12.09 -5.36
C LEU A 255 6.36 -10.77 -6.13
N ILE A 256 6.21 -9.69 -5.40
CA ILE A 256 6.10 -8.35 -6.00
C ILE A 256 7.35 -7.99 -6.80
N ARG A 257 8.54 -8.38 -6.32
CA ARG A 257 9.80 -8.13 -7.04
C ARG A 257 9.76 -8.73 -8.44
N ASP A 258 9.30 -9.98 -8.57
CA ASP A 258 9.27 -10.69 -9.86
C ASP A 258 8.26 -10.03 -10.82
N LEU A 259 7.12 -9.57 -10.28
CA LEU A 259 6.13 -8.83 -11.04
C LEU A 259 6.66 -7.48 -11.53
N ILE A 260 7.34 -6.73 -10.66
CA ILE A 260 7.98 -5.44 -11.01
C ILE A 260 9.06 -5.66 -12.06
N ASP A 261 9.95 -6.64 -11.86
CA ASP A 261 11.07 -6.89 -12.77
C ASP A 261 10.56 -7.30 -14.16
N ALA A 262 9.52 -8.14 -14.26
CA ALA A 262 8.89 -8.48 -15.53
C ALA A 262 8.22 -7.27 -16.22
N ALA A 263 7.58 -6.39 -15.46
CA ALA A 263 6.98 -5.17 -16.02
C ALA A 263 8.05 -4.20 -16.54
N VAL A 264 9.12 -4.00 -15.79
CA VAL A 264 10.25 -3.15 -16.17
C VAL A 264 10.94 -3.67 -17.43
N GLU A 265 11.17 -4.99 -17.53
CA GLU A 265 11.77 -5.62 -18.72
C GLU A 265 10.93 -5.40 -19.97
N LYS A 266 9.60 -5.59 -19.87
CA LYS A 266 8.69 -5.33 -21.00
C LYS A 266 8.70 -3.86 -21.42
N VAL A 267 8.69 -2.91 -20.48
CA VAL A 267 8.76 -1.47 -20.80
C VAL A 267 10.11 -1.11 -21.40
N ALA A 268 11.22 -1.66 -20.89
CA ALA A 268 12.56 -1.43 -21.44
C ALA A 268 12.63 -1.87 -22.91
N ALA A 269 12.07 -3.03 -23.25
CA ALA A 269 12.02 -3.52 -24.63
C ALA A 269 11.23 -2.55 -25.55
N VAL A 270 10.11 -1.97 -25.07
CA VAL A 270 9.34 -0.99 -25.84
C VAL A 270 10.14 0.32 -26.03
N ILE A 271 10.87 0.77 -25.01
CA ILE A 271 11.73 1.96 -25.11
C ILE A 271 12.86 1.72 -26.09
N ASP A 272 13.53 0.56 -26.04
CA ASP A 272 14.63 0.20 -26.95
C ASP A 272 14.18 0.17 -28.41
N GLU A 273 12.92 -0.24 -28.68
CA GLU A 273 12.35 -0.24 -30.03
C GLU A 273 11.97 1.17 -30.52
N LYS A 274 11.31 1.97 -29.66
CA LYS A 274 10.69 3.24 -30.07
C LYS A 274 11.55 4.47 -29.86
N ASN A 275 12.41 4.46 -28.83
CA ASN A 275 13.24 5.59 -28.42
C ASN A 275 14.61 5.11 -27.88
N PRO A 276 15.46 4.46 -28.71
CA PRO A 276 16.73 3.86 -28.25
C PRO A 276 17.73 4.87 -27.67
N ASP A 277 17.63 6.14 -28.07
CA ASP A 277 18.50 7.22 -27.62
C ASP A 277 18.00 7.94 -26.35
N LEU A 278 16.98 7.40 -25.68
CA LEU A 278 16.44 8.00 -24.48
C LEU A 278 17.49 8.00 -23.35
N GLU A 279 17.77 9.18 -22.83
CA GLU A 279 18.62 9.33 -21.64
C GLU A 279 17.94 8.70 -20.42
N ASN A 280 18.71 8.04 -19.54
CA ASN A 280 18.21 7.41 -18.32
C ASN A 280 17.09 6.36 -18.56
N ARG A 281 17.14 5.65 -19.69
CA ARG A 281 16.12 4.69 -20.10
C ARG A 281 15.81 3.62 -19.05
N GLU A 282 16.80 3.16 -18.27
CA GLU A 282 16.60 2.18 -17.19
C GLU A 282 15.69 2.75 -16.10
N GLN A 283 15.92 4.00 -15.68
CA GLN A 283 15.09 4.67 -14.70
C GLN A 283 13.68 4.93 -15.24
N VAL A 284 13.56 5.33 -16.50
CA VAL A 284 12.25 5.54 -17.15
C VAL A 284 11.48 4.21 -17.26
N ALA A 285 12.16 3.13 -17.64
CA ALA A 285 11.56 1.80 -17.69
C ALA A 285 11.05 1.36 -16.31
N GLN A 286 11.81 1.62 -15.24
CA GLN A 286 11.39 1.36 -13.88
C GLN A 286 10.18 2.23 -13.49
N ASP A 287 10.22 3.53 -13.71
CA ASP A 287 9.16 4.46 -13.36
C ASP A 287 7.83 4.14 -14.08
N VAL A 288 7.91 3.71 -15.34
CA VAL A 288 6.73 3.35 -16.15
C VAL A 288 6.23 1.95 -15.81
N GLY A 289 7.11 0.97 -15.64
CA GLY A 289 6.75 -0.40 -15.28
C GLY A 289 6.09 -0.48 -13.89
N VAL A 290 6.67 0.19 -12.89
CA VAL A 290 6.07 0.33 -11.56
C VAL A 290 4.75 1.10 -11.63
N GLY A 291 4.73 2.22 -12.37
CA GLY A 291 3.53 3.04 -12.57
C GLY A 291 2.38 2.25 -13.17
N ALA A 292 2.64 1.36 -14.12
CA ALA A 292 1.64 0.49 -14.73
C ALA A 292 0.96 -0.43 -13.70
N ILE A 293 1.77 -1.08 -12.84
CA ILE A 293 1.26 -1.96 -11.79
C ILE A 293 0.39 -1.19 -10.79
N VAL A 294 0.91 -0.09 -10.27
CA VAL A 294 0.25 0.72 -9.25
C VAL A 294 -1.06 1.33 -9.79
N PHE A 295 -1.01 1.89 -11.00
CA PHE A 295 -2.16 2.49 -11.64
C PHE A 295 -3.29 1.48 -11.87
N HIS A 296 -2.94 0.31 -12.44
CA HIS A 296 -3.92 -0.76 -12.67
C HIS A 296 -4.62 -1.16 -11.37
N TYR A 297 -3.84 -1.22 -10.28
CA TYR A 297 -4.37 -1.55 -8.97
C TYR A 297 -5.31 -0.47 -8.41
N LEU A 298 -4.92 0.81 -8.52
CA LEU A 298 -5.67 1.95 -7.96
C LEU A 298 -6.77 2.49 -8.90
N LEU A 299 -6.96 1.92 -10.10
CA LEU A 299 -8.00 2.35 -11.04
C LEU A 299 -9.40 1.96 -10.56
N ASN A 300 -9.51 0.80 -9.92
CA ASN A 300 -10.76 0.28 -9.40
C ASN A 300 -11.02 0.76 -7.98
N SER A 301 -12.32 0.81 -7.59
CA SER A 301 -12.65 1.06 -6.20
C SER A 301 -11.98 0.01 -5.30
N ARG A 302 -11.33 0.47 -4.22
CA ARG A 302 -10.55 -0.36 -3.30
C ARG A 302 -11.32 -1.55 -2.72
N ILE A 303 -12.65 -1.49 -2.60
CA ILE A 303 -13.48 -2.57 -2.04
C ILE A 303 -13.65 -3.72 -3.02
N LYS A 304 -13.48 -3.48 -4.32
CA LYS A 304 -13.64 -4.53 -5.35
C LYS A 304 -12.43 -5.44 -5.38
N ASP A 305 -12.68 -6.73 -5.60
CA ASP A 305 -11.62 -7.66 -5.92
C ASP A 305 -10.98 -7.27 -7.25
N THR A 306 -9.66 -7.32 -7.30
CA THR A 306 -8.88 -6.95 -8.49
C THR A 306 -8.18 -8.19 -9.05
N ASN A 307 -8.39 -8.43 -10.35
CA ASN A 307 -7.61 -9.39 -11.11
C ASN A 307 -6.55 -8.64 -11.91
N PHE A 308 -5.29 -8.87 -11.59
CA PHE A 308 -4.18 -8.23 -12.28
C PHE A 308 -3.82 -9.02 -13.54
N ILE A 309 -3.79 -8.32 -14.69
CA ILE A 309 -3.37 -8.83 -16.00
C ILE A 309 -2.25 -7.94 -16.50
N MET A 310 -1.05 -8.50 -16.67
CA MET A 310 0.17 -7.75 -17.01
C MET A 310 0.04 -6.99 -18.33
N ASP A 311 -0.47 -7.63 -19.37
CA ASP A 311 -0.56 -7.02 -20.70
C ASP A 311 -1.54 -5.84 -20.74
N ASP A 312 -2.65 -5.93 -19.98
CA ASP A 312 -3.61 -4.82 -19.84
C ASP A 312 -2.99 -3.63 -19.11
N ALA A 313 -2.22 -3.90 -18.05
CA ALA A 313 -1.59 -2.86 -17.24
C ALA A 313 -0.51 -2.08 -18.01
N LEU A 314 0.24 -2.74 -18.88
CA LEU A 314 1.36 -2.19 -19.64
C LEU A 314 0.96 -1.53 -20.96
N SER A 315 -0.31 -1.54 -21.34
CA SER A 315 -0.78 -0.88 -22.57
C SER A 315 -0.53 0.63 -22.51
N PHE A 316 -0.05 1.21 -23.61
CA PHE A 316 0.07 2.66 -23.80
C PHE A 316 -1.20 3.33 -24.32
N ASP A 317 -2.26 2.55 -24.47
CA ASP A 317 -3.58 3.00 -24.88
C ASP A 317 -4.62 2.68 -23.80
N GLY A 318 -5.67 3.50 -23.71
CA GLY A 318 -6.76 3.29 -22.78
C GLY A 318 -6.50 3.86 -21.38
N SER A 319 -7.10 3.23 -20.36
CA SER A 319 -7.05 3.71 -18.97
C SER A 319 -5.89 3.06 -18.21
N THR A 320 -4.65 3.43 -18.55
CA THR A 320 -3.42 2.82 -18.02
C THR A 320 -2.43 3.83 -17.46
N GLY A 321 -1.54 3.35 -16.60
CA GLY A 321 -0.43 4.17 -16.07
C GLY A 321 0.51 4.71 -17.15
N PRO A 322 1.01 3.86 -18.07
CA PRO A 322 1.84 4.30 -19.18
C PRO A 322 1.19 5.38 -20.05
N TYR A 323 -0.12 5.27 -20.34
CA TYR A 323 -0.87 6.30 -21.05
C TYR A 323 -0.87 7.65 -20.32
N ALA A 324 -1.08 7.63 -18.99
CA ALA A 324 -1.08 8.84 -18.18
C ALA A 324 0.31 9.48 -18.13
N GLN A 325 1.37 8.68 -17.91
CA GLN A 325 2.76 9.17 -17.88
C GLN A 325 3.22 9.69 -19.25
N TYR A 326 2.83 9.02 -20.34
CA TYR A 326 3.13 9.49 -21.69
C TYR A 326 2.42 10.81 -22.01
N THR A 327 1.16 10.98 -21.55
CA THR A 327 0.45 12.27 -21.69
C THR A 327 1.18 13.38 -20.92
N TYR A 328 1.64 13.10 -19.70
CA TYR A 328 2.46 14.06 -18.96
C TYR A 328 3.77 14.42 -19.69
N ALA A 329 4.53 13.43 -20.16
CA ALA A 329 5.76 13.65 -20.91
C ALA A 329 5.53 14.48 -22.19
N ARG A 330 4.39 14.27 -22.89
CA ARG A 330 3.96 15.08 -24.02
C ARG A 330 3.76 16.55 -23.65
N THR A 331 3.13 16.83 -22.49
CA THR A 331 2.99 18.22 -22.02
C THR A 331 4.35 18.86 -21.73
N CYS A 332 5.30 18.12 -21.14
CA CYS A 332 6.67 18.58 -20.92
C CYS A 332 7.36 18.94 -22.23
N SER A 333 7.28 18.07 -23.27
CA SER A 333 7.88 18.32 -24.57
C SER A 333 7.27 19.53 -25.29
N LEU A 334 5.96 19.75 -25.13
CA LEU A 334 5.30 20.94 -25.70
C LEU A 334 5.76 22.23 -25.03
N ILE A 335 5.91 22.22 -23.70
CA ILE A 335 6.41 23.38 -22.92
C ILE A 335 7.85 23.69 -23.32
N GLU A 336 8.71 22.68 -23.43
CA GLU A 336 10.10 22.83 -23.86
C GLU A 336 10.18 23.47 -25.26
N LYS A 337 9.39 22.96 -26.21
CA LYS A 337 9.33 23.50 -27.59
C LYS A 337 8.70 24.90 -27.68
N ALA A 338 7.81 25.25 -26.77
CA ALA A 338 7.18 26.56 -26.71
C ALA A 338 8.17 27.68 -26.28
N GLY A 339 9.23 27.33 -25.51
CA GLY A 339 10.18 28.29 -24.96
C GLY A 339 9.54 29.25 -23.96
N ASP A 340 10.07 30.48 -23.89
CA ASP A 340 9.69 31.49 -22.90
C ASP A 340 8.37 32.22 -23.22
N ILE A 341 7.34 31.47 -23.64
CA ILE A 341 6.01 32.06 -23.77
C ILE A 341 5.44 32.33 -22.37
N LYS A 342 5.17 33.62 -22.09
CA LYS A 342 4.52 34.03 -20.84
C LYS A 342 3.10 33.48 -20.77
N ASN A 343 2.65 33.21 -19.53
CA ASN A 343 1.25 32.83 -19.33
C ASN A 343 0.33 33.95 -19.78
N ALA A 344 -0.68 33.59 -20.53
CA ALA A 344 -1.71 34.50 -21.00
C ALA A 344 -3.08 34.11 -20.43
N ASN A 345 -4.01 35.04 -20.44
CA ASN A 345 -5.40 34.70 -20.19
C ASN A 345 -5.88 33.74 -21.28
N VAL A 346 -6.56 32.67 -20.86
CA VAL A 346 -7.08 31.70 -21.80
C VAL A 346 -8.28 32.26 -22.52
N THR A 347 -8.17 32.39 -23.85
CA THR A 347 -9.28 32.73 -24.74
C THR A 347 -9.75 31.45 -25.42
N ILE A 348 -11.01 31.09 -25.18
CA ILE A 348 -11.62 29.89 -25.76
C ILE A 348 -12.02 30.17 -27.20
N THR A 349 -11.44 29.41 -28.11
CA THR A 349 -11.77 29.47 -29.54
C THR A 349 -12.38 28.16 -30.06
N GLU A 350 -12.09 27.04 -29.36
CA GLU A 350 -12.56 25.71 -29.72
C GLU A 350 -13.26 25.00 -28.55
N PRO A 351 -14.25 24.15 -28.81
CA PRO A 351 -14.94 23.41 -27.74
C PRO A 351 -14.04 22.51 -26.88
N SER A 352 -12.97 21.96 -27.45
CA SER A 352 -12.01 21.09 -26.72
C SER A 352 -11.18 21.87 -25.72
N GLU A 353 -10.89 23.16 -25.96
CA GLU A 353 -10.25 24.05 -24.99
C GLU A 353 -11.14 24.27 -23.75
N ALA A 354 -12.44 24.52 -23.96
CA ALA A 354 -13.42 24.69 -22.89
C ALA A 354 -13.60 23.39 -22.08
N ALA A 355 -13.65 22.24 -22.76
CA ALA A 355 -13.78 20.94 -22.12
C ALA A 355 -12.56 20.63 -21.24
N LEU A 356 -11.34 20.88 -21.73
CA LEU A 356 -10.11 20.70 -20.96
C LEU A 356 -10.08 21.61 -19.72
N MET A 357 -10.40 22.90 -19.89
CA MET A 357 -10.42 23.85 -18.78
C MET A 357 -11.42 23.44 -17.70
N LYS A 358 -12.62 22.97 -18.09
CA LYS A 358 -13.62 22.45 -17.16
C LYS A 358 -13.13 21.19 -16.43
N THR A 359 -12.40 20.29 -17.10
CA THR A 359 -11.83 19.11 -16.48
C THR A 359 -10.76 19.51 -15.45
N LEU A 360 -9.85 20.40 -15.83
CA LEU A 360 -8.76 20.86 -14.95
C LEU A 360 -9.28 21.57 -13.69
N SER A 361 -10.35 22.37 -13.81
CA SER A 361 -10.91 23.13 -12.67
C SER A 361 -11.52 22.24 -11.58
N ARG A 362 -11.73 20.93 -11.82
CA ARG A 362 -12.27 19.98 -10.86
C ARG A 362 -11.21 19.37 -9.92
N PHE A 363 -9.94 19.71 -10.08
CA PHE A 363 -8.87 19.00 -9.37
C PHE A 363 -9.04 19.05 -7.84
N GLU A 364 -9.33 20.22 -7.26
CA GLU A 364 -9.54 20.38 -5.82
C GLU A 364 -10.74 19.55 -5.33
N GLU A 365 -11.88 19.63 -6.02
CA GLU A 365 -13.07 18.82 -5.71
C GLU A 365 -12.78 17.32 -5.71
N VAL A 366 -11.97 16.86 -6.64
CA VAL A 366 -11.57 15.45 -6.77
C VAL A 366 -10.68 15.02 -5.63
N VAL A 367 -9.72 15.86 -5.22
CA VAL A 367 -8.86 15.59 -4.06
C VAL A 367 -9.69 15.53 -2.78
N ASP A 368 -10.61 16.47 -2.58
CA ASP A 368 -11.51 16.50 -1.41
C ASP A 368 -12.40 15.26 -1.36
N ALA A 369 -12.91 14.81 -2.50
CA ALA A 369 -13.71 13.60 -2.58
C ALA A 369 -12.87 12.34 -2.22
N ALA A 370 -11.66 12.23 -2.77
CA ALA A 370 -10.76 11.13 -2.46
C ALA A 370 -10.35 11.09 -0.99
N LEU A 371 -10.11 12.27 -0.39
CA LEU A 371 -9.81 12.44 1.03
C LEU A 371 -10.97 11.98 1.92
N ARG A 372 -12.18 12.50 1.66
CA ARG A 372 -13.40 12.24 2.44
C ARG A 372 -13.79 10.75 2.41
N ASP A 373 -13.71 10.14 1.21
CA ASP A 373 -14.20 8.78 0.98
C ASP A 373 -13.08 7.73 1.15
N TYR A 374 -11.84 8.15 1.46
CA TYR A 374 -10.64 7.29 1.51
C TYR A 374 -10.48 6.45 0.24
N GLU A 375 -10.71 7.06 -0.94
CA GLU A 375 -10.82 6.34 -2.20
C GLU A 375 -9.81 6.86 -3.25
N PRO A 376 -8.60 6.28 -3.33
CA PRO A 376 -7.58 6.68 -4.30
C PRO A 376 -8.05 6.57 -5.76
N SER A 377 -8.97 5.65 -6.08
CA SER A 377 -9.44 5.47 -7.45
C SER A 377 -10.16 6.70 -8.01
N THR A 378 -10.63 7.60 -7.15
CA THR A 378 -11.20 8.89 -7.54
C THR A 378 -10.15 9.76 -8.26
N ILE A 379 -8.92 9.80 -7.72
CA ILE A 379 -7.78 10.50 -8.36
C ILE A 379 -7.36 9.78 -9.65
N THR A 380 -7.26 8.45 -9.60
CA THR A 380 -6.81 7.65 -10.76
C THR A 380 -7.72 7.84 -11.97
N ARG A 381 -9.04 7.80 -11.77
CA ARG A 381 -10.03 8.07 -12.86
C ARG A 381 -9.96 9.50 -13.36
N TYR A 382 -9.81 10.45 -12.46
CA TYR A 382 -9.66 11.85 -12.85
C TYR A 382 -8.40 12.09 -13.71
N ILE A 383 -7.29 11.44 -13.41
CA ILE A 383 -6.09 11.50 -14.26
C ILE A 383 -6.43 11.07 -15.70
N ILE A 384 -7.21 10.00 -15.87
CA ILE A 384 -7.66 9.56 -17.20
C ILE A 384 -8.54 10.62 -17.86
N ASP A 385 -9.50 11.22 -17.13
CA ASP A 385 -10.34 12.29 -17.67
C ASP A 385 -9.50 13.47 -18.18
N VAL A 386 -8.46 13.86 -17.42
CA VAL A 386 -7.50 14.90 -17.84
C VAL A 386 -6.75 14.48 -19.10
N CYS A 387 -6.23 13.26 -19.15
CA CYS A 387 -5.48 12.75 -20.30
C CYS A 387 -6.35 12.70 -21.58
N VAL A 388 -7.58 12.22 -21.47
CA VAL A 388 -8.53 12.16 -22.59
C VAL A 388 -8.89 13.56 -23.08
N SER A 389 -9.21 14.47 -22.17
CA SER A 389 -9.53 15.86 -22.51
C SER A 389 -8.34 16.58 -23.15
N PHE A 390 -7.13 16.38 -22.61
CA PHE A 390 -5.90 16.95 -23.17
C PHE A 390 -5.56 16.39 -24.55
N ASN A 391 -5.64 15.07 -24.75
CA ASN A 391 -5.33 14.47 -26.03
C ASN A 391 -6.34 14.91 -27.13
N ARG A 392 -7.62 15.10 -26.77
CA ARG A 392 -8.60 15.70 -27.68
C ARG A 392 -8.25 17.14 -28.04
N PHE A 393 -7.93 17.98 -27.05
CA PHE A 393 -7.45 19.35 -27.29
C PHE A 393 -6.21 19.37 -28.20
N TYR A 394 -5.26 18.46 -27.96
CA TYR A 394 -4.04 18.35 -28.76
C TYR A 394 -4.29 17.97 -30.22
N GLN A 395 -5.34 17.15 -30.49
CA GLN A 395 -5.74 16.75 -31.85
C GLN A 395 -6.50 17.87 -32.55
N ASP A 396 -7.43 18.52 -31.85
CA ASP A 396 -8.34 19.52 -32.45
C ASP A 396 -7.64 20.87 -32.67
N CYS A 397 -6.62 21.21 -31.85
CA CYS A 397 -6.00 22.52 -31.81
C CYS A 397 -4.51 22.51 -32.22
N LYS A 398 -4.14 23.36 -33.15
CA LYS A 398 -2.70 23.63 -33.41
C LYS A 398 -2.14 24.47 -32.27
N ILE A 399 -1.33 23.89 -31.39
CA ILE A 399 -0.81 24.56 -30.17
C ILE A 399 0.34 25.52 -30.55
N LEU A 400 1.44 24.96 -31.05
CA LEU A 400 2.64 25.77 -31.38
C LEU A 400 2.52 26.52 -32.70
N GLY A 401 1.73 25.99 -33.64
CA GLY A 401 1.44 26.59 -34.96
C GLY A 401 0.07 27.26 -34.99
N ALA A 402 -0.37 27.92 -33.91
CA ALA A 402 -1.61 28.65 -33.83
C ALA A 402 -1.65 29.86 -34.80
N GLU A 403 -2.84 30.38 -35.08
CA GLU A 403 -3.10 31.43 -36.09
C GLU A 403 -2.41 32.75 -35.76
N ASN A 404 -2.24 33.03 -34.45
CA ASN A 404 -1.55 34.23 -33.94
C ASN A 404 -0.94 33.97 -32.59
N ASP A 405 -0.11 34.90 -32.09
CA ASP A 405 0.63 34.79 -30.84
C ASP A 405 -0.27 34.74 -29.60
N ASP A 406 -1.44 35.41 -29.58
CA ASP A 406 -2.36 35.40 -28.45
C ASP A 406 -3.01 34.03 -28.28
N VAL A 407 -3.49 33.45 -29.37
CA VAL A 407 -4.07 32.07 -29.39
C VAL A 407 -2.98 31.06 -29.01
N ARG A 408 -1.76 31.24 -29.51
CA ARG A 408 -0.63 30.39 -29.18
C ARG A 408 -0.31 30.46 -27.66
N ALA A 409 -0.23 31.66 -27.10
CA ALA A 409 0.04 31.86 -25.69
C ALA A 409 -1.09 31.30 -24.81
N SER A 410 -2.34 31.47 -25.21
CA SER A 410 -3.53 30.89 -24.57
C SER A 410 -3.45 29.36 -24.54
N ARG A 411 -3.18 28.69 -25.66
CA ARG A 411 -3.09 27.23 -25.77
C ARG A 411 -1.90 26.67 -24.98
N VAL A 412 -0.75 27.35 -25.01
CA VAL A 412 0.42 26.99 -24.19
C VAL A 412 0.10 27.12 -22.69
N SER A 413 -0.71 28.10 -22.28
CA SER A 413 -1.16 28.23 -20.89
C SER A 413 -2.01 27.03 -20.45
N LEU A 414 -2.89 26.52 -21.32
CA LEU A 414 -3.64 25.28 -21.06
C LEU A 414 -2.74 24.03 -20.96
N VAL A 415 -1.69 23.94 -21.80
CA VAL A 415 -0.70 22.87 -21.68
C VAL A 415 0.03 22.93 -20.34
N LYS A 416 0.46 24.14 -19.91
CA LYS A 416 1.11 24.33 -18.62
C LYS A 416 0.20 23.98 -17.44
N ALA A 417 -1.08 24.37 -17.50
CA ALA A 417 -2.07 24.01 -16.49
C ALA A 417 -2.30 22.48 -16.44
N THR A 418 -2.40 21.80 -17.59
CA THR A 418 -2.49 20.34 -17.65
C THR A 418 -1.26 19.67 -17.06
N ASN A 419 -0.07 20.15 -17.41
CA ASN A 419 1.20 19.65 -16.83
C ASN A 419 1.21 19.80 -15.31
N THR A 420 0.80 20.95 -14.77
CA THR A 420 0.74 21.21 -13.33
C THR A 420 -0.24 20.26 -12.63
N VAL A 421 -1.43 20.07 -13.19
CA VAL A 421 -2.43 19.14 -12.61
C VAL A 421 -1.91 17.70 -12.60
N LEU A 422 -1.36 17.22 -13.73
CA LEU A 422 -0.80 15.86 -13.78
C LEU A 422 0.43 15.68 -12.88
N ALA A 423 1.31 16.70 -12.79
CA ALA A 423 2.47 16.68 -11.89
C ALA A 423 2.08 16.57 -10.41
N ASN A 424 0.93 17.12 -10.03
CA ASN A 424 0.39 17.01 -8.66
C ASN A 424 -0.42 15.72 -8.46
N ALA A 425 -1.23 15.31 -9.45
CA ALA A 425 -2.14 14.17 -9.32
C ALA A 425 -1.41 12.81 -9.33
N LEU A 426 -0.42 12.62 -10.22
CA LEU A 426 0.29 11.34 -10.34
C LEU A 426 1.00 10.90 -9.05
N PRO A 427 1.72 11.77 -8.32
CA PRO A 427 2.31 11.39 -7.04
C PRO A 427 1.30 11.01 -5.96
N LEU A 428 0.05 11.53 -6.00
CA LEU A 428 -1.00 11.15 -5.04
C LEU A 428 -1.39 9.68 -5.14
N ILE A 429 -1.12 9.05 -6.28
CA ILE A 429 -1.35 7.62 -6.53
C ILE A 429 -0.03 6.85 -6.69
N CYS A 430 1.02 7.26 -6.01
CA CYS A 430 2.34 6.60 -5.98
C CYS A 430 3.05 6.51 -7.34
N MET A 431 2.74 7.38 -8.30
CA MET A 431 3.37 7.36 -9.63
C MET A 431 4.44 8.42 -9.78
N LYS A 432 5.50 8.06 -10.50
CA LYS A 432 6.55 9.01 -10.94
C LYS A 432 6.10 9.77 -12.19
N THR A 433 6.74 10.90 -12.42
CA THR A 433 6.44 11.84 -13.51
C THR A 433 7.65 11.99 -14.46
N PRO A 434 7.98 10.96 -15.27
CA PRO A 434 9.09 11.06 -16.22
C PRO A 434 8.78 12.13 -17.27
N LYS A 435 9.75 13.03 -17.51
CA LYS A 435 9.56 14.14 -18.46
C LYS A 435 9.70 13.72 -19.92
N LYS A 436 10.34 12.58 -20.17
CA LYS A 436 10.54 11.96 -21.48
C LYS A 436 10.32 10.45 -21.35
N ILE A 437 9.68 9.85 -22.31
CA ILE A 437 9.44 8.39 -22.43
C ILE A 437 9.77 7.94 -23.84
#